data_0a4b3efcc5e8dc210bdaed0d6642f338
#
_entry.id   0a4b3efcc5e8dc210bdaed0d6642f338
#
_cell.length_a   1.000
_cell.length_b   1.000
_cell.length_c   1.000
_cell.angle_alpha   90.00
_cell.angle_beta   90.00
_cell.angle_gamma   90.00
#
_symmetry.space_group_name_H-M   'P 1'
#
loop_
_entity.id
_entity.type
_entity.pdbx_description
1 polymer ?
#
loop_
_entity_poly.entity_id
_entity_poly.type
_entity_poly.pdbx_seq_one_letter_code
_entity_poly.pdbx_strand_id
1 'polypeptide(L)'
;MSAEIQINQKDIDRVHQQLNSEAESGGYHLNPDVEFVKDLVNGLLVNEKRFGYRACPCRLATGDKFEDLDIVCPCDYRDADINEFDACYCALYVSTAAMKGQRPIHTIPERRPLNREERSQVKEKKVNPTFNIGSLSKPVWRCKVCGYLCGRDDPPEICPVCKAKKDRFERFM
;
A
#
# COMPACT_ATOMS: atom_id res chain seq x y z
N MET A 1 13.21 3.65 31.44
CA MET A 1 14.21 3.61 30.36
C MET A 1 13.70 2.60 29.34
N SER A 2 13.19 3.07 28.20
CA SER A 2 12.72 2.17 27.13
C SER A 2 13.92 1.46 26.54
N ALA A 3 13.93 0.12 26.52
CA ALA A 3 14.99 -0.63 25.86
C ALA A 3 15.05 -0.20 24.38
N GLU A 4 16.24 0.18 23.92
CA GLU A 4 16.47 0.56 22.54
C GLU A 4 16.23 -0.67 21.65
N ILE A 5 15.30 -0.55 20.70
CA ILE A 5 14.98 -1.65 19.78
C ILE A 5 16.10 -1.75 18.76
N GLN A 6 16.96 -2.75 18.90
CA GLN A 6 18.00 -3.04 17.92
C GLN A 6 17.46 -3.95 16.80
N ILE A 7 17.75 -3.58 15.55
CA ILE A 7 17.44 -4.36 14.36
C ILE A 7 18.74 -4.99 13.84
N ASN A 8 18.65 -6.25 13.44
CA ASN A 8 19.79 -6.95 12.86
C ASN A 8 20.04 -6.46 11.42
N GLN A 9 21.30 -6.23 11.06
CA GLN A 9 21.70 -5.79 9.71
C GLN A 9 21.18 -6.73 8.62
N LYS A 10 21.19 -8.04 8.86
CA LYS A 10 20.67 -9.04 7.91
C LYS A 10 19.18 -8.85 7.62
N ASP A 11 18.39 -8.43 8.61
CA ASP A 11 16.97 -8.13 8.41
C ASP A 11 16.77 -6.85 7.60
N ILE A 12 17.61 -5.83 7.83
CA ILE A 12 17.61 -4.60 7.03
C ILE A 12 17.92 -4.93 5.57
N ASP A 13 18.98 -5.67 5.31
CA ASP A 13 19.41 -6.03 3.94
C ASP A 13 18.33 -6.87 3.22
N ARG A 14 17.72 -7.83 3.92
CA ARG A 14 16.63 -8.66 3.38
C ARG A 14 15.42 -7.81 3.02
N VAL A 15 14.98 -6.92 3.91
CA VAL A 15 13.81 -6.07 3.67
C VAL A 15 14.10 -5.02 2.60
N HIS A 16 15.32 -4.46 2.55
CA HIS A 16 15.76 -3.60 1.48
C HIS A 16 15.63 -4.28 0.11
N GLN A 17 16.15 -5.51 -0.04
CA GLN A 17 16.05 -6.27 -1.29
C GLN A 17 14.59 -6.56 -1.67
N GLN A 18 13.76 -6.93 -0.68
CA GLN A 18 12.33 -7.16 -0.90
C GLN A 18 11.64 -5.90 -1.41
N LEU A 19 11.81 -4.77 -0.73
CA LEU A 19 11.19 -3.49 -1.13
C LEU A 19 11.67 -3.03 -2.51
N ASN A 20 12.95 -3.24 -2.84
CA ASN A 20 13.47 -2.91 -4.16
C ASN A 20 12.80 -3.75 -5.25
N SER A 21 12.70 -5.07 -5.05
CA SER A 21 12.02 -5.96 -6.00
C SER A 21 10.53 -5.62 -6.15
N GLU A 22 9.83 -5.34 -5.06
CA GLU A 22 8.43 -4.94 -5.07
C GLU A 22 8.24 -3.59 -5.77
N ALA A 23 9.11 -2.61 -5.52
CA ALA A 23 9.09 -1.30 -6.16
C ALA A 23 9.25 -1.43 -7.68
N GLU A 24 10.30 -2.09 -8.13
CA GLU A 24 10.58 -2.26 -9.57
C GLU A 24 9.45 -3.02 -10.29
N SER A 25 8.90 -4.06 -9.68
CA SER A 25 7.77 -4.81 -10.24
C SER A 25 6.49 -3.96 -10.34
N GLY A 26 6.33 -2.98 -9.44
CA GLY A 26 5.21 -2.03 -9.43
C GLY A 26 5.42 -0.77 -10.27
N GLY A 27 6.59 -0.62 -10.94
CA GLY A 27 6.93 0.58 -11.72
C GLY A 27 7.40 1.76 -10.86
N TYR A 28 7.85 1.50 -9.64
CA TYR A 28 8.46 2.47 -8.73
C TYR A 28 9.94 2.20 -8.57
N HIS A 29 10.67 3.17 -8.02
CA HIS A 29 12.09 3.03 -7.72
C HIS A 29 12.35 3.41 -6.26
N LEU A 30 13.31 2.75 -5.63
CA LEU A 30 13.86 3.24 -4.36
C LEU A 30 14.84 4.39 -4.61
N ASN A 31 15.05 5.19 -3.58
CA ASN A 31 16.07 6.25 -3.61
C ASN A 31 17.44 5.63 -3.95
N PRO A 32 18.22 6.24 -4.86
CA PRO A 32 19.54 5.72 -5.22
C PRO A 32 20.57 5.76 -4.09
N ASP A 33 20.34 6.55 -3.03
CA ASP A 33 21.16 6.54 -1.82
C ASP A 33 20.80 5.31 -0.96
N VAL A 34 21.57 4.25 -1.14
CA VAL A 34 21.34 2.94 -0.50
C VAL A 34 21.45 3.03 1.04
N GLU A 35 22.38 3.80 1.56
CA GLU A 35 22.55 3.92 3.02
C GLU A 35 21.36 4.66 3.63
N PHE A 36 20.93 5.75 3.02
CA PHE A 36 19.71 6.45 3.41
C PHE A 36 18.47 5.52 3.37
N VAL A 37 18.34 4.70 2.32
CA VAL A 37 17.24 3.72 2.22
C VAL A 37 17.31 2.69 3.34
N LYS A 38 18.51 2.19 3.69
CA LYS A 38 18.68 1.24 4.79
C LYS A 38 18.32 1.85 6.16
N ASP A 39 18.61 3.12 6.38
CA ASP A 39 18.18 3.83 7.57
C ASP A 39 16.65 3.92 7.68
N LEU A 40 15.98 4.20 6.57
CA LEU A 40 14.51 4.18 6.52
C LEU A 40 13.95 2.77 6.74
N VAL A 41 14.57 1.75 6.17
CA VAL A 41 14.20 0.34 6.39
C VAL A 41 14.38 -0.05 7.86
N ASN A 42 15.45 0.39 8.49
CA ASN A 42 15.64 0.21 9.94
C ASN A 42 14.47 0.84 10.72
N GLY A 43 14.09 2.08 10.39
CA GLY A 43 12.93 2.75 10.99
C GLY A 43 11.61 1.99 10.79
N LEU A 44 11.38 1.41 9.60
CA LEU A 44 10.22 0.56 9.32
C LEU A 44 10.20 -0.69 10.20
N LEU A 45 11.35 -1.35 10.37
CA LEU A 45 11.48 -2.55 11.21
C LEU A 45 11.35 -2.23 12.71
N VAL A 46 11.84 -1.08 13.15
CA VAL A 46 11.61 -0.57 14.51
C VAL A 46 10.11 -0.37 14.75
N ASN A 47 9.40 0.24 13.80
CA ASN A 47 7.96 0.44 13.89
C ASN A 47 7.21 -0.91 13.86
N GLU A 48 7.64 -1.86 13.04
CA GLU A 48 7.07 -3.22 13.01
C GLU A 48 7.23 -3.92 14.36
N LYS A 49 8.39 -3.82 15.02
CA LYS A 49 8.59 -4.38 16.37
C LYS A 49 7.78 -3.65 17.45
N ARG A 50 7.59 -2.35 17.30
CA ARG A 50 6.89 -1.50 18.29
C ARG A 50 5.37 -1.64 18.18
N PHE A 51 4.84 -1.65 16.96
CA PHE A 51 3.39 -1.53 16.69
C PHE A 51 2.79 -2.77 16.02
N GLY A 52 3.62 -3.71 15.53
CA GLY A 52 3.17 -4.89 14.78
C GLY A 52 2.91 -4.63 13.29
N TYR A 53 3.24 -3.44 12.78
CA TYR A 53 3.15 -3.07 11.35
C TYR A 53 4.21 -2.03 10.98
N ARG A 54 4.56 -1.97 9.68
CA ARG A 54 5.58 -1.07 9.13
C ARG A 54 5.00 0.32 8.85
N ALA A 55 4.71 1.09 9.91
CA ALA A 55 4.35 2.49 9.75
C ALA A 55 5.51 3.29 9.15
N CYS A 56 5.19 4.28 8.31
CA CYS A 56 6.18 5.21 7.75
C CYS A 56 7.04 5.83 8.86
N PRO A 57 8.38 5.73 8.79
CA PRO A 57 9.25 6.21 9.88
C PRO A 57 9.26 7.73 10.01
N CYS A 58 8.88 8.45 8.96
CA CYS A 58 8.84 9.91 8.94
C CYS A 58 7.48 10.50 9.36
N ARG A 59 6.51 9.65 9.74
CA ARG A 59 5.18 10.07 10.20
C ARG A 59 4.92 9.58 11.62
N LEU A 60 4.15 10.36 12.37
CA LEU A 60 3.76 9.98 13.73
C LEU A 60 2.69 8.90 13.68
N ALA A 61 3.07 7.68 14.08
CA ALA A 61 2.14 6.57 14.27
C ALA A 61 1.45 6.70 15.63
N THR A 62 0.15 6.37 15.65
CA THR A 62 -0.63 6.35 16.89
C THR A 62 -0.42 5.07 17.70
N GLY A 63 0.01 3.99 17.01
CA GLY A 63 0.10 2.64 17.56
C GLY A 63 -1.19 1.83 17.40
N ASP A 64 -2.27 2.44 16.93
CA ASP A 64 -3.48 1.75 16.49
C ASP A 64 -3.42 1.51 14.97
N LYS A 65 -3.36 0.25 14.58
CA LYS A 65 -3.24 -0.14 13.17
C LYS A 65 -4.38 0.40 12.30
N PHE A 66 -5.60 0.45 12.83
CA PHE A 66 -6.75 0.94 12.07
C PHE A 66 -6.68 2.45 11.83
N GLU A 67 -6.13 3.20 12.78
CA GLU A 67 -5.91 4.63 12.63
C GLU A 67 -4.74 4.94 11.71
N ASP A 68 -3.74 4.06 11.66
CA ASP A 68 -2.49 4.24 10.93
C ASP A 68 -2.45 3.52 9.57
N LEU A 69 -3.57 2.93 9.10
CA LEU A 69 -3.63 2.25 7.80
C LEU A 69 -3.13 3.11 6.64
N ASP A 70 -3.38 4.42 6.70
CA ASP A 70 -2.96 5.39 5.70
C ASP A 70 -1.45 5.63 5.64
N ILE A 71 -0.71 5.29 6.72
CA ILE A 71 0.73 5.45 6.82
C ILE A 71 1.51 4.14 6.88
N VAL A 72 0.84 2.98 6.74
CA VAL A 72 1.54 1.71 6.54
C VAL A 72 2.29 1.77 5.21
N CYS A 73 3.59 1.48 5.24
CA CYS A 73 4.44 1.57 4.05
C CYS A 73 4.17 0.41 3.06
N PRO A 74 3.95 0.71 1.76
CA PRO A 74 3.87 2.03 1.13
C PRO A 74 2.58 2.78 1.49
N CYS A 75 2.72 4.02 1.94
CA CYS A 75 1.59 4.80 2.45
C CYS A 75 0.65 5.30 1.34
N ASP A 76 -0.59 5.63 1.72
CA ASP A 76 -1.64 6.11 0.80
C ASP A 76 -1.27 7.41 0.07
N TYR A 77 -0.30 8.14 0.59
CA TYR A 77 0.14 9.44 0.08
C TYR A 77 1.27 9.33 -0.94
N ARG A 78 1.92 8.14 -1.06
CA ARG A 78 3.09 7.90 -1.91
C ARG A 78 2.91 8.38 -3.34
N ASP A 79 1.81 7.97 -3.97
CA ASP A 79 1.62 8.23 -5.40
C ASP A 79 1.37 9.73 -5.66
N ALA A 80 0.60 10.40 -4.79
CA ALA A 80 0.36 11.83 -4.88
C ALA A 80 1.66 12.63 -4.67
N ASP A 81 2.49 12.20 -3.71
CA ASP A 81 3.78 12.84 -3.43
C ASP A 81 4.77 12.65 -4.58
N ILE A 82 4.89 11.42 -5.13
CA ILE A 82 5.78 11.15 -6.27
C ILE A 82 5.34 11.93 -7.51
N ASN A 83 4.04 12.01 -7.78
CA ASN A 83 3.52 12.72 -8.94
C ASN A 83 3.77 14.23 -8.88
N GLU A 84 3.79 14.82 -7.69
CA GLU A 84 3.95 16.26 -7.50
C GLU A 84 5.40 16.66 -7.19
N PHE A 85 6.13 15.82 -6.43
CA PHE A 85 7.44 16.16 -5.88
C PHE A 85 8.56 15.19 -6.29
N ASP A 86 8.29 14.23 -7.17
CA ASP A 86 9.22 13.20 -7.62
C ASP A 86 9.70 12.23 -6.53
N ALA A 87 9.18 12.32 -5.32
CA ALA A 87 9.48 11.41 -4.21
C ALA A 87 8.31 11.31 -3.22
N CYS A 88 8.21 10.22 -2.47
CA CYS A 88 7.30 10.14 -1.35
C CYS A 88 7.83 10.93 -0.15
N TYR A 89 6.97 11.24 0.81
CA TYR A 89 7.28 12.11 1.97
C TYR A 89 8.61 11.82 2.68
N CYS A 90 8.97 10.54 2.85
CA CYS A 90 10.26 10.14 3.42
C CYS A 90 11.35 9.90 2.37
N ALA A 91 11.08 10.17 1.10
CA ALA A 91 11.99 9.93 -0.02
C ALA A 91 12.50 8.48 -0.15
N LEU A 92 11.77 7.49 0.40
CA LEU A 92 12.06 6.06 0.20
C LEU A 92 11.77 5.65 -1.25
N TYR A 93 10.60 6.04 -1.77
CA TYR A 93 10.19 5.82 -3.15
C TYR A 93 10.35 7.12 -3.95
N VAL A 94 10.89 6.99 -5.14
CA VAL A 94 11.18 8.14 -6.02
C VAL A 94 10.70 7.88 -7.45
N SER A 95 10.52 8.95 -8.23
CA SER A 95 10.26 8.87 -9.65
C SER A 95 11.49 8.38 -10.43
N THR A 96 11.28 7.90 -11.66
CA THR A 96 12.37 7.55 -12.56
C THR A 96 13.32 8.75 -12.83
N ALA A 97 12.78 9.96 -12.87
CA ALA A 97 13.59 11.17 -13.09
C ALA A 97 14.51 11.48 -11.89
N ALA A 98 13.97 11.36 -10.67
CA ALA A 98 14.75 11.54 -9.44
C ALA A 98 15.78 10.40 -9.26
N MET A 99 15.40 9.15 -9.53
CA MET A 99 16.31 8.00 -9.48
C MET A 99 17.51 8.17 -10.42
N LYS A 100 17.30 8.77 -11.61
CA LYS A 100 18.37 9.09 -12.59
C LYS A 100 19.12 10.39 -12.29
N GLY A 101 18.84 11.06 -11.18
CA GLY A 101 19.45 12.35 -10.84
C GLY A 101 19.07 13.52 -11.77
N GLN A 102 18.02 13.37 -12.57
CA GLN A 102 17.53 14.40 -13.49
C GLN A 102 16.70 15.47 -12.77
N ARG A 103 16.14 15.12 -11.63
CA ARG A 103 15.38 16.03 -10.76
C ARG A 103 15.85 15.91 -9.32
N PRO A 104 16.12 17.02 -8.65
CA PRO A 104 16.48 17.01 -7.24
C PRO A 104 15.25 16.69 -6.39
N ILE A 105 15.47 15.97 -5.29
CA ILE A 105 14.46 15.72 -4.28
C ILE A 105 14.46 16.90 -3.32
N HIS A 106 13.30 17.52 -3.12
CA HIS A 106 13.08 18.63 -2.20
C HIS A 106 12.29 18.18 -0.99
N THR A 107 12.21 19.05 0.03
CA THR A 107 11.32 18.84 1.18
C THR A 107 9.86 18.74 0.71
N ILE A 108 9.17 17.68 1.10
CA ILE A 108 7.81 17.41 0.73
C ILE A 108 6.88 17.83 1.86
N PRO A 109 5.82 18.60 1.61
CA PRO A 109 4.86 18.98 2.64
C PRO A 109 4.06 17.78 3.13
N GLU A 110 3.76 17.75 4.44
CA GLU A 110 2.91 16.69 5.01
C GLU A 110 1.46 16.79 4.49
N ARG A 111 1.00 15.70 3.86
CA ARG A 111 -0.39 15.59 3.36
C ARG A 111 -1.33 14.92 4.36
N ARG A 112 -0.77 14.24 5.35
CA ARG A 112 -1.59 13.57 6.35
C ARG A 112 -2.28 14.63 7.20
N PRO A 113 -3.62 14.62 7.31
CA PRO A 113 -4.30 15.52 8.22
C PRO A 113 -3.86 15.31 9.67
N LEU A 114 -3.57 16.40 10.38
CA LEU A 114 -3.16 16.35 11.79
C LEU A 114 -4.31 15.86 12.67
N ASN A 115 -5.53 16.23 12.33
CA ASN A 115 -6.74 15.91 13.06
C ASN A 115 -7.23 14.50 12.77
N ARG A 116 -7.53 13.74 13.84
CA ARG A 116 -8.12 12.40 13.74
C ARG A 116 -9.45 12.39 13.00
N GLU A 117 -10.29 13.38 13.26
CA GLU A 117 -11.61 13.55 12.64
C GLU A 117 -11.51 13.75 11.13
N GLU A 118 -10.56 14.59 10.70
CA GLU A 118 -10.31 14.82 9.27
C GLU A 118 -9.79 13.54 8.57
N ARG A 119 -8.91 12.75 9.25
CA ARG A 119 -8.45 11.45 8.72
C ARG A 119 -9.60 10.47 8.56
N SER A 120 -10.54 10.44 9.50
CA SER A 120 -11.73 9.59 9.42
C SER A 120 -12.62 9.96 8.24
N GLN A 121 -12.84 11.26 8.00
CA GLN A 121 -13.62 11.75 6.86
C GLN A 121 -12.97 11.43 5.51
N VAL A 122 -11.65 11.49 5.42
CA VAL A 122 -10.91 11.09 4.21
C VAL A 122 -11.05 9.59 3.95
N LYS A 123 -11.02 8.77 5.00
CA LYS A 123 -11.25 7.32 4.90
C LYS A 123 -12.68 7.00 4.43
N GLU A 124 -13.69 7.66 4.99
CA GLU A 124 -15.08 7.50 4.57
C GLU A 124 -15.30 7.89 3.10
N LYS A 125 -14.67 8.97 2.63
CA LYS A 125 -14.71 9.37 1.21
C LYS A 125 -14.02 8.37 0.29
N LYS A 126 -12.94 7.70 0.75
CA LYS A 126 -12.26 6.64 -0.02
C LYS A 126 -13.04 5.32 -0.02
N VAL A 127 -13.77 5.00 1.06
CA VAL A 127 -14.57 3.79 1.20
C VAL A 127 -15.92 3.90 0.48
N ASN A 128 -16.37 5.11 0.15
CA ASN A 128 -17.48 5.36 -0.77
C ASN A 128 -16.98 5.83 -2.15
N PRO A 129 -16.34 5.01 -2.99
CA PRO A 129 -16.62 5.16 -4.39
C PRO A 129 -18.12 4.90 -4.48
N THR A 130 -18.90 5.84 -4.95
CA THR A 130 -20.20 5.56 -5.54
C THR A 130 -19.94 4.64 -6.75
N PHE A 131 -19.63 3.38 -6.43
CA PHE A 131 -19.56 2.35 -7.43
C PHE A 131 -21.00 2.18 -7.87
N ASN A 132 -21.36 2.88 -8.94
CA ASN A 132 -22.67 2.80 -9.53
C ASN A 132 -22.76 1.40 -10.16
N ILE A 133 -23.17 0.43 -9.34
CA ILE A 133 -23.30 -1.00 -9.71
C ILE A 133 -24.18 -1.15 -10.98
N GLY A 134 -25.05 -0.16 -11.24
CA GLY A 134 -25.82 -0.07 -12.46
C GLY A 134 -25.02 0.21 -13.74
N SER A 135 -23.72 0.51 -13.65
CA SER A 135 -22.86 0.76 -14.82
C SER A 135 -22.04 -0.45 -15.27
N LEU A 136 -22.12 -1.59 -14.58
CA LEU A 136 -21.45 -2.80 -15.05
C LEU A 136 -22.15 -3.30 -16.32
N SER A 137 -21.39 -3.41 -17.40
CA SER A 137 -21.88 -3.88 -18.70
C SER A 137 -22.33 -5.35 -18.69
N LYS A 138 -21.94 -6.11 -17.65
CA LYS A 138 -22.23 -7.53 -17.49
C LYS A 138 -22.60 -7.90 -16.06
N PRO A 139 -23.49 -8.87 -15.85
CA PRO A 139 -23.81 -9.37 -14.52
C PRO A 139 -22.59 -10.01 -13.86
N VAL A 140 -22.51 -9.90 -12.53
CA VAL A 140 -21.46 -10.53 -11.73
C VAL A 140 -22.03 -11.81 -11.09
N TRP A 141 -21.30 -12.90 -11.24
CA TRP A 141 -21.63 -14.21 -10.68
C TRP A 141 -20.67 -14.58 -9.56
N ARG A 142 -21.20 -15.18 -8.50
CA ARG A 142 -20.43 -15.69 -7.35
C ARG A 142 -20.55 -17.21 -7.25
N CYS A 143 -19.42 -17.89 -7.14
CA CYS A 143 -19.40 -19.31 -6.79
C CYS A 143 -19.75 -19.47 -5.30
N LYS A 144 -20.83 -20.19 -4.98
CA LYS A 144 -21.30 -20.46 -3.60
C LYS A 144 -20.32 -21.33 -2.80
N VAL A 145 -19.38 -22.03 -3.46
CA VAL A 145 -18.46 -22.95 -2.80
C VAL A 145 -17.20 -22.21 -2.34
N CYS A 146 -16.57 -21.40 -3.20
CA CYS A 146 -15.27 -20.76 -2.91
C CYS A 146 -15.30 -19.23 -2.94
N GLY A 147 -16.44 -18.60 -3.28
CA GLY A 147 -16.55 -17.15 -3.36
C GLY A 147 -15.97 -16.53 -4.63
N TYR A 148 -15.45 -17.31 -5.59
CA TYR A 148 -14.92 -16.76 -6.84
C TYR A 148 -15.96 -15.90 -7.56
N LEU A 149 -15.56 -14.70 -7.99
CA LEU A 149 -16.38 -13.74 -8.70
C LEU A 149 -15.97 -13.65 -10.17
N CYS A 150 -16.94 -13.53 -11.08
CA CYS A 150 -16.67 -13.25 -12.48
C CYS A 150 -17.78 -12.40 -13.11
N GLY A 151 -17.39 -11.44 -13.96
CA GLY A 151 -18.30 -10.60 -14.76
C GLY A 151 -18.44 -11.17 -16.16
N ARG A 152 -19.60 -11.80 -16.47
CA ARG A 152 -19.93 -12.35 -17.82
C ARG A 152 -21.44 -12.58 -17.93
N ASP A 153 -21.92 -12.74 -19.17
CA ASP A 153 -23.36 -12.91 -19.42
C ASP A 153 -23.92 -14.16 -18.73
N ASP A 154 -23.16 -15.25 -18.74
CA ASP A 154 -23.49 -16.53 -18.06
C ASP A 154 -22.33 -16.96 -17.13
N PRO A 155 -22.62 -17.66 -16.02
CA PRO A 155 -21.58 -18.24 -15.19
C PRO A 155 -20.81 -19.32 -15.94
N PRO A 156 -19.51 -19.54 -15.61
CA PRO A 156 -18.71 -20.58 -16.25
C PRO A 156 -19.27 -21.98 -15.95
N GLU A 157 -19.15 -22.91 -16.89
CA GLU A 157 -19.58 -24.29 -16.72
C GLU A 157 -18.90 -25.00 -15.54
N ILE A 158 -17.62 -24.62 -15.28
CA ILE A 158 -16.81 -25.14 -14.18
C ILE A 158 -16.06 -23.97 -13.53
N CYS A 159 -16.12 -23.88 -12.21
CA CYS A 159 -15.36 -22.88 -11.46
C CYS A 159 -13.87 -23.08 -11.66
N PRO A 160 -13.09 -22.05 -12.08
CA PRO A 160 -11.66 -22.18 -12.29
C PRO A 160 -10.88 -22.46 -11.00
N VAL A 161 -11.43 -22.07 -9.84
CA VAL A 161 -10.79 -22.21 -8.53
C VAL A 161 -11.10 -23.57 -7.90
N CYS A 162 -12.38 -23.85 -7.61
CA CYS A 162 -12.78 -25.04 -6.83
C CYS A 162 -13.38 -26.17 -7.67
N LYS A 163 -13.44 -26.02 -9.01
CA LYS A 163 -13.99 -26.99 -9.96
C LYS A 163 -15.48 -27.32 -9.76
N ALA A 164 -16.21 -26.54 -8.98
CA ALA A 164 -17.67 -26.67 -8.85
C ALA A 164 -18.37 -26.38 -10.18
N LYS A 165 -19.48 -27.06 -10.43
CA LYS A 165 -20.28 -26.92 -11.65
C LYS A 165 -21.09 -25.61 -11.66
N LYS A 166 -21.60 -25.22 -12.84
CA LYS A 166 -22.37 -24.01 -13.12
C LYS A 166 -23.55 -23.78 -12.16
N ASP A 167 -24.24 -24.83 -11.75
CA ASP A 167 -25.37 -24.80 -10.82
C ASP A 167 -25.01 -24.28 -9.41
N ARG A 168 -23.71 -24.22 -9.11
CA ARG A 168 -23.19 -23.67 -7.85
C ARG A 168 -22.87 -22.19 -7.92
N PHE A 169 -23.22 -21.52 -9.02
CA PHE A 169 -23.10 -20.07 -9.12
C PHE A 169 -24.45 -19.39 -8.84
N GLU A 170 -24.37 -18.22 -8.27
CA GLU A 170 -25.51 -17.32 -8.08
C GLU A 170 -25.19 -15.96 -8.68
N ARG A 171 -26.21 -15.24 -9.13
CA ARG A 171 -26.05 -13.84 -9.52
C ARG A 171 -25.80 -13.01 -8.27
N PHE A 172 -24.68 -12.31 -8.25
CA PHE A 172 -24.22 -11.52 -7.11
C PHE A 172 -24.62 -10.05 -7.27
N MET A 173 -24.57 -9.55 -8.50
CA MET A 173 -24.99 -8.20 -8.92
C MET A 173 -25.51 -8.24 -10.35
#